data_dd6a4d76a338e072a3ef490a2ae15d2d
#
_entry.id   dd6a4d76a338e072a3ef490a2ae15d2d
#
_cell.length_a   1.000
_cell.length_b   1.000
_cell.length_c   1.000
_cell.angle_alpha   90.00
_cell.angle_beta   90.00
_cell.angle_gamma   90.00
#
_symmetry.space_group_name_H-M   'P 1'
#
loop_
_entity.id
_entity.type
_entity.pdbx_description
1 polymer ?
#
loop_
_entity_poly.entity_id
_entity_poly.type
_entity_poly.pdbx_seq_one_letter_code
_entity_poly.pdbx_strand_id
1 'polypeptide(L)'
;MSSRFLVVSSLWLVFFVNGAVLSSWAPRQERVSTPPSASTREPHRESALGLHFYSKLLLAGGIIAIGAFLLEGMLTDWSALLLRRDFHADPALAASVLSMFSIAMFISRSISDTIMHRVRERTFLLFTAIIIALTIPATCATGSVPLVMAGIVVTGFFVGPLFPLALARGGRTAPQHLAEVAAALSIIGYAAHLGGPPLIGFAAEHTSLSFTVAAAVVIVAVMLVSVRKAPDTETA
;
A
#
# COMPACT_ATOMS: atom_id res chain seq x y z
N MET A 1 21.22 -19.08 19.80
CA MET A 1 20.54 -17.76 19.70
C MET A 1 19.13 -18.05 19.28
N SER A 2 18.13 -17.67 20.08
CA SER A 2 16.74 -18.12 19.95
C SER A 2 16.11 -17.52 18.66
N SER A 3 15.37 -18.36 17.90
CA SER A 3 14.63 -17.96 16.70
C SER A 3 13.70 -16.74 16.92
N ARG A 4 13.25 -16.53 18.15
CA ARG A 4 12.47 -15.36 18.56
C ARG A 4 13.24 -14.04 18.43
N PHE A 5 14.56 -14.05 18.68
CA PHE A 5 15.38 -12.83 18.55
C PHE A 5 15.55 -12.40 17.09
N LEU A 6 15.70 -13.37 16.18
CA LEU A 6 15.79 -13.09 14.74
C LEU A 6 14.47 -12.54 14.18
N VAL A 7 13.32 -13.05 14.63
CA VAL A 7 12.00 -12.55 14.20
C VAL A 7 11.75 -11.12 14.70
N VAL A 8 12.07 -10.85 15.97
CA VAL A 8 11.89 -9.51 16.54
C VAL A 8 12.83 -8.49 15.91
N SER A 9 14.11 -8.86 15.70
CA SER A 9 15.06 -7.96 15.03
C SER A 9 14.72 -7.70 13.56
N SER A 10 14.16 -8.69 12.84
CA SER A 10 13.67 -8.50 11.47
C SER A 10 12.47 -7.57 11.42
N LEU A 11 11.53 -7.68 12.36
CA LEU A 11 10.38 -6.78 12.49
C LEU A 11 10.84 -5.32 12.76
N TRP A 12 11.78 -5.14 13.69
CA TRP A 12 12.35 -3.82 13.99
C TRP A 12 13.10 -3.22 12.79
N LEU A 13 13.84 -4.05 12.05
CA LEU A 13 14.53 -3.59 10.84
C LEU A 13 13.53 -3.13 9.77
N VAL A 14 12.43 -3.87 9.56
CA VAL A 14 11.37 -3.49 8.61
C VAL A 14 10.69 -2.18 9.02
N PHE A 15 10.37 -2.00 10.30
CA PHE A 15 9.81 -0.75 10.80
C PHE A 15 10.79 0.42 10.68
N PHE A 16 12.06 0.21 11.02
CA PHE A 16 13.09 1.24 10.94
C PHE A 16 13.35 1.67 9.49
N VAL A 17 13.45 0.71 8.57
CA VAL A 17 13.66 0.98 7.14
C VAL A 17 12.45 1.68 6.53
N ASN A 18 11.22 1.26 6.83
CA ASN A 18 10.01 1.95 6.39
C ASN A 18 9.94 3.38 6.96
N GLY A 19 10.27 3.56 8.23
CA GLY A 19 10.32 4.88 8.86
C GLY A 19 11.40 5.79 8.27
N ALA A 20 12.59 5.26 7.99
CA ALA A 20 13.70 6.01 7.39
C ALA A 20 13.39 6.45 5.94
N VAL A 21 12.75 5.58 5.15
CA VAL A 21 12.29 5.93 3.79
C VAL A 21 11.21 7.01 3.84
N LEU A 22 10.25 6.93 4.75
CA LEU A 22 9.23 7.96 4.93
C LEU A 22 9.83 9.30 5.40
N SER A 23 10.84 9.27 6.29
CA SER A 23 11.51 10.50 6.75
C SER A 23 12.42 11.12 5.69
N SER A 24 13.01 10.35 4.79
CA SER A 24 13.81 10.87 3.68
C SER A 24 12.96 11.59 2.61
N TRP A 25 11.67 11.25 2.58
CA TRP A 25 10.65 11.84 1.70
C TRP A 25 9.95 13.07 2.29
N ALA A 26 10.08 13.31 3.59
CA ALA A 26 9.56 14.53 4.18
C ALA A 26 10.22 15.74 3.48
N PRO A 27 9.44 16.63 2.84
CA PRO A 27 10.02 17.83 2.24
C PRO A 27 10.82 18.55 3.33
N ARG A 28 12.06 18.96 3.01
CA ARG A 28 12.84 19.82 3.89
C ARG A 28 11.93 20.99 4.24
N GLN A 29 11.50 21.04 5.49
CA GLN A 29 10.75 22.18 5.99
C GLN A 29 11.69 23.39 5.90
N GLU A 30 11.56 24.18 4.85
CA GLU A 30 12.01 25.56 4.89
C GLU A 30 11.33 26.17 6.10
N ARG A 31 12.12 26.81 6.96
CA ARG A 31 11.65 27.45 8.19
C ARG A 31 10.47 28.34 7.82
N VAL A 32 9.28 27.89 8.22
CA VAL A 32 8.07 28.69 8.10
C VAL A 32 8.28 29.91 9.00
N SER A 33 8.51 31.04 8.37
CA SER A 33 8.39 32.34 9.02
C SER A 33 7.00 32.42 9.68
N THR A 34 6.99 32.84 10.93
CA THR A 34 5.81 33.03 11.79
C THR A 34 4.57 33.48 11.01
N PRO A 35 3.41 32.83 11.20
CA PRO A 35 2.20 33.21 10.48
C PRO A 35 1.73 34.60 10.92
N PRO A 36 1.23 35.42 9.99
CA PRO A 36 0.57 36.69 10.35
C PRO A 36 -0.66 36.40 11.22
N SER A 37 -0.88 37.29 12.20
CA SER A 37 -1.93 37.29 13.21
C SER A 37 -3.29 36.86 12.66
N ALA A 38 -3.96 35.97 13.42
CA ALA A 38 -5.28 35.45 13.13
C ALA A 38 -6.31 36.57 12.86
N SER A 39 -6.65 36.76 11.61
CA SER A 39 -7.87 37.47 11.22
C SER A 39 -9.03 36.50 11.26
N THR A 40 -10.09 36.87 11.95
CA THR A 40 -11.37 36.17 12.11
C THR A 40 -11.88 35.58 10.76
N ARG A 41 -11.67 34.27 10.56
CA ARG A 41 -12.25 33.53 9.43
C ARG A 41 -13.62 32.99 9.80
N GLU A 42 -14.60 33.26 8.96
CA GLU A 42 -15.98 32.84 9.14
C GLU A 42 -16.12 31.30 9.10
N PRO A 43 -16.73 30.66 10.12
CA PRO A 43 -16.74 29.19 10.27
C PRO A 43 -17.59 28.43 9.24
N HIS A 44 -18.48 29.07 8.52
CA HIS A 44 -19.43 28.41 7.62
C HIS A 44 -18.91 28.15 6.20
N ARG A 45 -17.85 28.80 5.77
CA ARG A 45 -17.25 28.58 4.44
C ARG A 45 -16.23 27.44 4.46
N GLU A 46 -15.63 27.15 5.62
CA GLU A 46 -14.64 26.09 5.79
C GLU A 46 -15.25 24.67 5.73
N SER A 47 -16.49 24.47 6.18
CA SER A 47 -17.10 23.13 6.21
C SER A 47 -17.48 22.59 4.82
N ALA A 48 -17.99 23.44 3.93
CA ALA A 48 -18.38 23.02 2.57
C ALA A 48 -17.14 22.80 1.67
N LEU A 49 -16.10 23.65 1.82
CA LEU A 49 -14.80 23.48 1.19
C LEU A 49 -14.11 22.21 1.70
N GLY A 50 -14.24 21.90 3.01
CA GLY A 50 -13.72 20.68 3.62
C GLY A 50 -14.32 19.42 3.01
N LEU A 51 -15.62 19.32 2.88
CA LEU A 51 -16.30 18.14 2.30
C LEU A 51 -15.89 17.88 0.85
N HIS A 52 -15.82 18.94 0.04
CA HIS A 52 -15.43 18.83 -1.36
C HIS A 52 -13.95 18.47 -1.52
N PHE A 53 -13.09 18.98 -0.64
CA PHE A 53 -11.69 18.66 -0.55
C PHE A 53 -11.47 17.18 -0.19
N TYR A 54 -12.14 16.69 0.86
CA TYR A 54 -12.03 15.28 1.26
C TYR A 54 -12.56 14.32 0.20
N SER A 55 -13.63 14.68 -0.52
CA SER A 55 -14.14 13.83 -1.61
C SER A 55 -13.16 13.72 -2.77
N LYS A 56 -12.52 14.81 -3.19
CA LYS A 56 -11.50 14.81 -4.23
C LYS A 56 -10.24 14.06 -3.78
N LEU A 57 -9.83 14.22 -2.54
CA LEU A 57 -8.70 13.52 -1.95
C LEU A 57 -8.92 12.01 -1.93
N LEU A 58 -10.11 11.57 -1.50
CA LEU A 58 -10.49 10.14 -1.52
C LEU A 58 -10.47 9.57 -2.93
N LEU A 59 -11.01 10.29 -3.92
CA LEU A 59 -10.96 9.87 -5.32
C LEU A 59 -9.55 9.93 -5.91
N ALA A 60 -8.75 10.92 -5.51
CA ALA A 60 -7.42 11.12 -6.06
C ALA A 60 -6.37 10.14 -5.53
N GLY A 61 -6.32 9.91 -4.24
CA GLY A 61 -5.28 9.10 -3.59
C GLY A 61 -5.80 8.00 -2.66
N GLY A 62 -6.99 8.19 -2.07
CA GLY A 62 -7.52 7.31 -1.03
C GLY A 62 -7.72 5.87 -1.48
N ILE A 63 -8.27 5.65 -2.68
CA ILE A 63 -8.47 4.29 -3.22
C ILE A 63 -7.13 3.57 -3.43
N ILE A 64 -6.11 4.31 -3.90
CA ILE A 64 -4.76 3.74 -4.07
C ILE A 64 -4.16 3.41 -2.70
N ALA A 65 -4.31 4.30 -1.71
CA ALA A 65 -3.81 4.08 -0.36
C ALA A 65 -4.51 2.87 0.30
N ILE A 66 -5.84 2.76 0.20
CA ILE A 66 -6.59 1.59 0.67
C ILE A 66 -6.05 0.31 0.03
N GLY A 67 -5.91 0.29 -1.30
CA GLY A 67 -5.41 -0.87 -2.03
C GLY A 67 -3.99 -1.27 -1.62
N ALA A 68 -3.09 -0.28 -1.48
CA ALA A 68 -1.72 -0.50 -1.05
C ALA A 68 -1.65 -1.15 0.34
N PHE A 69 -2.33 -0.57 1.32
CA PHE A 69 -2.31 -1.03 2.71
C PHE A 69 -3.08 -2.33 2.94
N LEU A 70 -4.17 -2.57 2.20
CA LEU A 70 -4.87 -3.86 2.23
C LEU A 70 -3.98 -4.99 1.73
N LEU A 71 -3.28 -4.80 0.59
CA LEU A 71 -2.37 -5.80 0.04
C LEU A 71 -1.15 -6.00 0.93
N GLU A 72 -0.55 -4.91 1.42
CA GLU A 72 0.59 -4.98 2.35
C GLU A 72 0.20 -5.75 3.61
N GLY A 73 -0.89 -5.36 4.28
CA GLY A 73 -1.38 -6.02 5.49
C GLY A 73 -1.73 -7.49 5.25
N MET A 74 -2.49 -7.76 4.20
CA MET A 74 -2.86 -9.13 3.85
C MET A 74 -1.63 -10.01 3.62
N LEU A 75 -0.66 -9.57 2.84
CA LEU A 75 0.50 -10.39 2.52
C LEU A 75 1.49 -10.48 3.69
N THR A 76 1.62 -9.46 4.53
CA THR A 76 2.46 -9.54 5.73
C THR A 76 1.89 -10.49 6.77
N ASP A 77 0.58 -10.49 6.97
CA ASP A 77 -0.06 -11.27 8.04
C ASP A 77 -0.37 -12.70 7.61
N TRP A 78 -0.72 -12.92 6.34
CA TRP A 78 -1.26 -14.19 5.90
C TRP A 78 -0.32 -15.01 5.00
N SER A 79 0.75 -14.46 4.42
CA SER A 79 1.59 -15.17 3.46
C SER A 79 2.29 -16.40 4.06
N ALA A 80 2.84 -16.29 5.27
CA ALA A 80 3.48 -17.42 5.93
C ALA A 80 2.47 -18.51 6.32
N LEU A 81 1.27 -18.09 6.77
CA LEU A 81 0.18 -19.03 7.09
C LEU A 81 -0.35 -19.71 5.83
N LEU A 82 -0.51 -18.97 4.74
CA LEU A 82 -0.91 -19.49 3.42
C LEU A 82 0.02 -20.62 2.99
N LEU A 83 1.34 -20.38 3.02
CA LEU A 83 2.34 -21.36 2.63
C LEU A 83 2.31 -22.61 3.53
N ARG A 84 2.10 -22.43 4.83
CA ARG A 84 2.04 -23.55 5.78
C ARG A 84 0.75 -24.36 5.69
N ARG A 85 -0.38 -23.67 5.64
CA ARG A 85 -1.71 -24.30 5.72
C ARG A 85 -2.11 -24.96 4.40
N ASP A 86 -1.99 -24.22 3.29
CA ASP A 86 -2.53 -24.64 2.00
C ASP A 86 -1.47 -25.34 1.12
N PHE A 87 -0.17 -25.04 1.34
CA PHE A 87 0.93 -25.61 0.54
C PHE A 87 1.87 -26.51 1.34
N HIS A 88 1.62 -26.72 2.63
CA HIS A 88 2.40 -27.60 3.51
C HIS A 88 3.90 -27.30 3.52
N ALA A 89 4.28 -26.03 3.34
CA ALA A 89 5.66 -25.59 3.32
C ALA A 89 6.32 -25.76 4.69
N ASP A 90 7.65 -26.01 4.66
CA ASP A 90 8.47 -25.99 5.88
C ASP A 90 8.31 -24.66 6.63
N PRO A 91 8.23 -24.67 7.98
CA PRO A 91 8.02 -23.46 8.78
C PRO A 91 9.07 -22.39 8.57
N ALA A 92 10.34 -22.75 8.41
CA ALA A 92 11.42 -21.80 8.19
C ALA A 92 11.33 -21.18 6.80
N LEU A 93 11.01 -22.00 5.79
CA LEU A 93 10.79 -21.52 4.43
C LEU A 93 9.57 -20.59 4.36
N ALA A 94 8.46 -20.96 4.98
CA ALA A 94 7.26 -20.13 5.03
C ALA A 94 7.51 -18.77 5.73
N ALA A 95 8.29 -18.76 6.81
CA ALA A 95 8.65 -17.52 7.51
C ALA A 95 9.56 -16.62 6.66
N SER A 96 10.39 -17.17 5.79
CA SER A 96 11.32 -16.41 4.96
C SER A 96 10.60 -15.54 3.90
N VAL A 97 9.38 -15.90 3.51
CA VAL A 97 8.63 -15.15 2.49
C VAL A 97 8.37 -13.70 2.90
N LEU A 98 8.15 -13.45 4.19
CA LEU A 98 7.94 -12.09 4.71
C LEU A 98 9.18 -11.22 4.51
N SER A 99 10.37 -11.76 4.77
CA SER A 99 11.63 -11.05 4.54
C SER A 99 11.84 -10.75 3.05
N MET A 100 11.56 -11.72 2.18
CA MET A 100 11.67 -11.56 0.72
C MET A 100 10.69 -10.51 0.19
N PHE A 101 9.43 -10.56 0.65
CA PHE A 101 8.40 -9.56 0.35
C PHE A 101 8.84 -8.15 0.77
N SER A 102 9.33 -8.00 2.02
CA SER A 102 9.78 -6.72 2.56
C SER A 102 10.98 -6.16 1.79
N ILE A 103 11.94 -7.00 1.39
CA ILE A 103 13.08 -6.61 0.55
C ILE A 103 12.60 -6.12 -0.82
N ALA A 104 11.67 -6.85 -1.45
CA ALA A 104 11.11 -6.46 -2.74
C ALA A 104 10.39 -5.10 -2.67
N MET A 105 9.59 -4.89 -1.63
CA MET A 105 8.94 -3.60 -1.37
C MET A 105 9.96 -2.48 -1.13
N PHE A 106 10.99 -2.74 -0.34
CA PHE A 106 12.05 -1.76 -0.08
C PHE A 106 12.76 -1.34 -1.38
N ILE A 107 13.18 -2.31 -2.18
CA ILE A 107 13.84 -2.06 -3.47
C ILE A 107 12.93 -1.21 -4.37
N SER A 108 11.67 -1.60 -4.51
CA SER A 108 10.75 -0.91 -5.40
C SER A 108 10.40 0.51 -4.92
N ARG A 109 10.29 0.73 -3.61
CA ARG A 109 10.12 2.09 -3.03
C ARG A 109 11.34 2.96 -3.28
N SER A 110 12.55 2.39 -3.16
CA SER A 110 13.81 3.12 -3.39
C SER A 110 13.98 3.60 -4.84
N ILE A 111 13.40 2.88 -5.81
CA ILE A 111 13.46 3.23 -7.24
C ILE A 111 12.16 3.87 -7.75
N SER A 112 11.16 4.07 -6.89
CA SER A 112 9.82 4.52 -7.28
C SER A 112 9.84 5.87 -7.98
N ASP A 113 10.70 6.81 -7.57
CA ASP A 113 10.87 8.10 -8.24
C ASP A 113 11.31 7.93 -9.69
N THR A 114 12.32 7.10 -9.92
CA THR A 114 12.82 6.83 -11.27
C THR A 114 11.75 6.22 -12.16
N ILE A 115 10.93 5.32 -11.58
CA ILE A 115 9.81 4.70 -12.30
C ILE A 115 8.75 5.76 -12.63
N MET A 116 8.37 6.58 -11.66
CA MET A 116 7.32 7.61 -11.84
C MET A 116 7.73 8.72 -12.81
N HIS A 117 9.02 9.01 -12.94
CA HIS A 117 9.51 9.95 -13.96
C HIS A 117 9.47 9.39 -15.39
N ARG A 118 9.49 8.06 -15.56
CA ARG A 118 9.54 7.42 -16.88
C ARG A 118 8.21 6.84 -17.34
N VAL A 119 7.33 6.50 -16.40
CA VAL A 119 6.07 5.79 -16.67
C VAL A 119 4.90 6.66 -16.23
N ARG A 120 3.90 6.83 -17.11
CA ARG A 120 2.67 7.53 -16.75
C ARG A 120 1.97 6.81 -15.60
N GLU A 121 1.47 7.55 -14.62
CA GLU A 121 0.74 7.04 -13.45
C GLU A 121 -0.33 6.02 -13.82
N ARG A 122 -1.16 6.35 -14.82
CA ARG A 122 -2.23 5.44 -15.31
C ARG A 122 -1.69 4.11 -15.85
N THR A 123 -0.58 4.17 -16.56
CA THR A 123 0.09 2.98 -17.10
C THR A 123 0.64 2.13 -15.97
N PHE A 124 1.30 2.75 -14.99
CA PHE A 124 1.82 2.06 -13.82
C PHE A 124 0.71 1.37 -13.02
N LEU A 125 -0.39 2.08 -12.72
CA LEU A 125 -1.54 1.49 -12.01
C LEU A 125 -2.16 0.32 -12.76
N LEU A 126 -2.28 0.41 -14.09
CA LEU A 126 -2.80 -0.67 -14.91
C LEU A 126 -1.87 -1.90 -14.89
N PHE A 127 -0.56 -1.69 -15.08
CA PHE A 127 0.42 -2.77 -15.00
C PHE A 127 0.40 -3.44 -13.62
N THR A 128 0.41 -2.66 -12.55
CA THR A 128 0.31 -3.16 -11.18
C THR A 128 -0.95 -4.01 -11.02
N ALA A 129 -2.12 -3.48 -11.42
CA ALA A 129 -3.39 -4.20 -11.32
C ALA A 129 -3.36 -5.53 -12.08
N ILE A 130 -2.84 -5.56 -13.31
CA ILE A 130 -2.72 -6.78 -14.12
C ILE A 130 -1.77 -7.77 -13.46
N ILE A 131 -0.58 -7.32 -13.06
CA ILE A 131 0.43 -8.19 -12.45
C ILE A 131 -0.11 -8.83 -11.17
N ILE A 132 -0.66 -8.04 -10.24
CA ILE A 132 -1.16 -8.59 -8.97
C ILE A 132 -2.38 -9.51 -9.19
N ALA A 133 -3.28 -9.16 -10.13
CA ALA A 133 -4.47 -9.96 -10.42
C ALA A 133 -4.14 -11.32 -11.03
N LEU A 134 -3.04 -11.43 -11.76
CA LEU A 134 -2.63 -12.67 -12.40
C LEU A 134 -1.65 -13.48 -11.55
N THR A 135 -0.70 -12.81 -10.88
CA THR A 135 0.43 -13.48 -10.24
C THR A 135 -0.01 -14.37 -9.09
N ILE A 136 -0.75 -13.84 -8.11
CA ILE A 136 -1.16 -14.61 -6.93
C ILE A 136 -2.12 -15.75 -7.30
N PRO A 137 -3.22 -15.53 -8.05
CA PRO A 137 -4.10 -16.63 -8.44
C PRO A 137 -3.38 -17.70 -9.26
N ALA A 138 -2.55 -17.28 -10.23
CA ALA A 138 -1.82 -18.23 -11.08
C ALA A 138 -0.83 -19.07 -10.27
N THR A 139 -0.06 -18.47 -9.38
CA THR A 139 0.93 -19.19 -8.56
C THR A 139 0.26 -20.09 -7.53
N CYS A 140 -0.84 -19.66 -6.91
CA CYS A 140 -1.63 -20.53 -6.03
C CYS A 140 -2.19 -21.75 -6.76
N ALA A 141 -2.63 -21.60 -8.01
CA ALA A 141 -3.16 -22.69 -8.81
C ALA A 141 -2.11 -23.78 -9.15
N THR A 142 -0.81 -23.45 -9.11
CA THR A 142 0.25 -24.44 -9.40
C THR A 142 0.49 -25.44 -8.27
N GLY A 143 0.10 -25.14 -7.04
CA GLY A 143 0.44 -25.92 -5.85
C GLY A 143 1.92 -25.89 -5.45
N SER A 144 2.75 -25.09 -6.14
CA SER A 144 4.21 -25.05 -5.95
C SER A 144 4.62 -23.96 -4.97
N VAL A 145 5.18 -24.35 -3.82
CA VAL A 145 5.69 -23.41 -2.79
C VAL A 145 6.64 -22.35 -3.36
N PRO A 146 7.68 -22.68 -4.14
CA PRO A 146 8.57 -21.68 -4.70
C PRO A 146 7.86 -20.69 -5.64
N LEU A 147 6.88 -21.14 -6.42
CA LEU A 147 6.12 -20.27 -7.32
C LEU A 147 5.20 -19.32 -6.54
N VAL A 148 4.54 -19.80 -5.49
CA VAL A 148 3.72 -18.95 -4.62
C VAL A 148 4.59 -17.90 -3.93
N MET A 149 5.75 -18.28 -3.40
CA MET A 149 6.71 -17.33 -2.81
C MET A 149 7.16 -16.28 -3.83
N ALA A 150 7.51 -16.70 -5.05
CA ALA A 150 7.87 -15.78 -6.12
C ALA A 150 6.72 -14.82 -6.46
N GLY A 151 5.48 -15.31 -6.51
CA GLY A 151 4.29 -14.50 -6.72
C GLY A 151 4.08 -13.45 -5.64
N ILE A 152 4.28 -13.80 -4.37
CA ILE A 152 4.20 -12.87 -3.24
C ILE A 152 5.29 -11.78 -3.35
N VAL A 153 6.52 -12.17 -3.68
CA VAL A 153 7.66 -11.23 -3.87
C VAL A 153 7.41 -10.26 -5.03
N VAL A 154 6.94 -10.77 -6.17
CA VAL A 154 6.56 -9.93 -7.32
C VAL A 154 5.44 -8.97 -6.95
N THR A 155 4.42 -9.45 -6.25
CA THR A 155 3.33 -8.60 -5.79
C THR A 155 3.86 -7.50 -4.86
N GLY A 156 4.74 -7.82 -3.91
CA GLY A 156 5.39 -6.84 -3.02
C GLY A 156 6.14 -5.74 -3.79
N PHE A 157 6.84 -6.12 -4.84
CA PHE A 157 7.54 -5.16 -5.69
C PHE A 157 6.58 -4.15 -6.34
N PHE A 158 5.43 -4.59 -6.85
CA PHE A 158 4.46 -3.70 -7.48
C PHE A 158 3.60 -2.92 -6.48
N VAL A 159 3.38 -3.45 -5.28
CA VAL A 159 2.63 -2.77 -4.20
C VAL A 159 3.47 -1.65 -3.57
N GLY A 160 4.79 -1.81 -3.47
CA GLY A 160 5.68 -0.87 -2.80
C GLY A 160 5.49 0.60 -3.19
N PRO A 161 5.44 0.98 -4.49
CA PRO A 161 5.28 2.35 -4.94
C PRO A 161 3.86 2.93 -4.81
N LEU A 162 2.83 2.11 -4.52
CA LEU A 162 1.44 2.57 -4.53
C LEU A 162 1.16 3.67 -3.50
N PHE A 163 1.66 3.55 -2.27
CA PHE A 163 1.42 4.56 -1.26
C PHE A 163 2.16 5.88 -1.53
N PRO A 164 3.46 5.90 -1.90
CA PRO A 164 4.11 7.11 -2.45
C PRO A 164 3.33 7.75 -3.59
N LEU A 165 2.79 6.95 -4.51
CA LEU A 165 1.96 7.44 -5.61
C LEU A 165 0.65 8.06 -5.11
N ALA A 166 -0.02 7.46 -4.12
CA ALA A 166 -1.21 8.01 -3.48
C ALA A 166 -0.93 9.38 -2.86
N LEU A 167 0.21 9.51 -2.15
CA LEU A 167 0.66 10.77 -1.55
C LEU A 167 0.94 11.84 -2.63
N ALA A 168 1.67 11.48 -3.68
CA ALA A 168 1.97 12.38 -4.77
C ALA A 168 0.70 12.87 -5.48
N ARG A 169 -0.26 11.97 -5.72
CA ARG A 169 -1.56 12.31 -6.32
C ARG A 169 -2.40 13.19 -5.40
N GLY A 170 -2.49 12.84 -4.12
CA GLY A 170 -3.20 13.63 -3.13
C GLY A 170 -2.59 15.03 -2.97
N GLY A 171 -1.26 15.11 -2.95
CA GLY A 171 -0.52 16.39 -2.86
C GLY A 171 -0.73 17.29 -4.07
N ARG A 172 -0.84 16.74 -5.29
CA ARG A 172 -1.22 17.53 -6.48
C ARG A 172 -2.64 18.10 -6.40
N THR A 173 -3.54 17.38 -5.73
CA THR A 173 -4.93 17.84 -5.53
C THR A 173 -5.00 19.02 -4.56
N ALA A 174 -4.11 19.08 -3.57
CA ALA A 174 -4.10 20.11 -2.53
C ALA A 174 -2.68 20.49 -2.11
N PRO A 175 -1.94 21.22 -2.95
CA PRO A 175 -0.52 21.54 -2.70
C PRO A 175 -0.28 22.33 -1.41
N GLN A 176 -1.26 23.14 -1.00
CA GLN A 176 -1.18 24.00 0.20
C GLN A 176 -1.44 23.23 1.52
N HIS A 177 -1.91 21.95 1.43
CA HIS A 177 -2.32 21.12 2.55
C HIS A 177 -1.63 19.75 2.59
N LEU A 178 -0.35 19.70 2.19
CA LEU A 178 0.40 18.44 2.05
C LEU A 178 0.43 17.60 3.32
N ALA A 179 0.60 18.24 4.48
CA ALA A 179 0.63 17.54 5.77
C ALA A 179 -0.74 16.91 6.11
N GLU A 180 -1.82 17.64 5.87
CA GLU A 180 -3.19 17.17 6.08
C GLU A 180 -3.56 16.03 5.13
N VAL A 181 -3.14 16.15 3.87
CA VAL A 181 -3.28 15.09 2.85
C VAL A 181 -2.55 13.82 3.29
N ALA A 182 -1.28 13.95 3.71
CA ALA A 182 -0.50 12.81 4.16
C ALA A 182 -1.13 12.15 5.40
N ALA A 183 -1.59 12.94 6.36
CA ALA A 183 -2.27 12.44 7.55
C ALA A 183 -3.58 11.70 7.19
N ALA A 184 -4.42 12.30 6.34
CA ALA A 184 -5.68 11.70 5.91
C ALA A 184 -5.48 10.38 5.16
N LEU A 185 -4.57 10.34 4.19
CA LEU A 185 -4.25 9.13 3.43
C LEU A 185 -3.64 8.04 4.32
N SER A 186 -2.81 8.42 5.31
CA SER A 186 -2.26 7.48 6.29
C SER A 186 -3.34 6.89 7.18
N ILE A 187 -4.26 7.71 7.70
CA ILE A 187 -5.39 7.22 8.53
C ILE A 187 -6.25 6.24 7.73
N ILE A 188 -6.61 6.58 6.50
CA ILE A 188 -7.40 5.72 5.60
C ILE A 188 -6.65 4.42 5.31
N GLY A 189 -5.36 4.50 4.99
CA GLY A 189 -4.52 3.35 4.72
C GLY A 189 -4.38 2.44 5.94
N TYR A 190 -4.06 2.98 7.12
CA TYR A 190 -3.97 2.19 8.35
C TYR A 190 -5.30 1.58 8.78
N ALA A 191 -6.43 2.26 8.58
CA ALA A 191 -7.75 1.67 8.82
C ALA A 191 -7.99 0.46 7.91
N ALA A 192 -7.57 0.53 6.64
CA ALA A 192 -7.63 -0.58 5.71
C ALA A 192 -6.67 -1.72 6.11
N HIS A 193 -5.43 -1.40 6.52
CA HIS A 193 -4.44 -2.36 7.00
C HIS A 193 -4.93 -3.15 8.21
N LEU A 194 -5.52 -2.47 9.20
CA LEU A 194 -6.05 -3.09 10.42
C LEU A 194 -7.36 -3.85 10.19
N GLY A 195 -8.22 -3.35 9.29
CA GLY A 195 -9.50 -4.00 8.96
C GLY A 195 -9.37 -5.19 8.01
N GLY A 196 -8.32 -5.22 7.18
CA GLY A 196 -8.08 -6.28 6.19
C GLY A 196 -7.93 -7.67 6.80
N PRO A 197 -6.99 -7.90 7.73
CA PRO A 197 -6.73 -9.22 8.29
C PRO A 197 -7.94 -9.92 8.92
N PRO A 198 -8.80 -9.27 9.73
CA PRO A 198 -10.02 -9.89 10.24
C PRO A 198 -11.00 -10.32 9.12
N LEU A 199 -11.14 -9.50 8.07
CA LEU A 199 -11.99 -9.85 6.93
C LEU A 199 -11.46 -11.05 6.16
N ILE A 200 -10.14 -11.11 5.95
CA ILE A 200 -9.48 -12.27 5.31
C ILE A 200 -9.65 -13.52 6.17
N GLY A 201 -9.44 -13.41 7.50
CA GLY A 201 -9.61 -14.53 8.44
C GLY A 201 -11.02 -15.10 8.39
N PHE A 202 -12.03 -14.24 8.50
CA PHE A 202 -13.44 -14.63 8.43
C PHE A 202 -13.79 -15.32 7.10
N ALA A 203 -13.34 -14.75 5.97
CA ALA A 203 -13.58 -15.36 4.66
C ALA A 203 -12.86 -16.70 4.50
N ALA A 204 -11.66 -16.84 5.02
CA ALA A 204 -10.85 -18.06 4.96
C ALA A 204 -11.37 -19.21 5.84
N GLU A 205 -12.20 -18.92 6.85
CA GLU A 205 -12.91 -19.94 7.63
C GLU A 205 -13.98 -20.66 6.80
N HIS A 206 -14.58 -19.96 5.84
CA HIS A 206 -15.67 -20.50 5.00
C HIS A 206 -15.19 -21.01 3.64
N THR A 207 -13.91 -20.78 3.30
CA THR A 207 -13.31 -21.16 2.03
C THR A 207 -11.90 -21.73 2.26
N SER A 208 -10.96 -21.53 1.34
CA SER A 208 -9.53 -21.73 1.58
C SER A 208 -8.83 -20.40 1.69
N LEU A 209 -7.67 -20.39 2.37
CA LEU A 209 -6.88 -19.17 2.47
C LEU A 209 -6.35 -18.74 1.10
N SER A 210 -5.94 -19.70 0.26
CA SER A 210 -5.53 -19.45 -1.13
C SER A 210 -6.61 -18.77 -1.96
N PHE A 211 -7.85 -19.24 -1.86
CA PHE A 211 -8.97 -18.62 -2.57
C PHE A 211 -9.26 -17.22 -2.06
N THR A 212 -9.27 -17.03 -0.74
CA THR A 212 -9.54 -15.71 -0.12
C THR A 212 -8.49 -14.69 -0.49
N VAL A 213 -7.21 -15.04 -0.43
CA VAL A 213 -6.09 -14.17 -0.82
C VAL A 213 -6.16 -13.84 -2.32
N ALA A 214 -6.42 -14.82 -3.18
CA ALA A 214 -6.58 -14.60 -4.61
C ALA A 214 -7.76 -13.67 -4.92
N ALA A 215 -8.90 -13.85 -4.27
CA ALA A 215 -10.07 -13.00 -4.45
C ALA A 215 -9.81 -11.56 -3.98
N ALA A 216 -9.17 -11.36 -2.82
CA ALA A 216 -8.82 -10.05 -2.29
C ALA A 216 -7.87 -9.29 -3.23
N VAL A 217 -6.88 -9.97 -3.81
CA VAL A 217 -5.95 -9.40 -4.79
C VAL A 217 -6.70 -8.94 -6.04
N VAL A 218 -7.64 -9.72 -6.54
CA VAL A 218 -8.46 -9.34 -7.70
C VAL A 218 -9.33 -8.12 -7.38
N ILE A 219 -9.94 -8.06 -6.19
CA ILE A 219 -10.74 -6.91 -5.76
C ILE A 219 -9.88 -5.64 -5.75
N VAL A 220 -8.68 -5.68 -5.18
CA VAL A 220 -7.78 -4.53 -5.17
C VAL A 220 -7.34 -4.16 -6.59
N ALA A 221 -7.08 -5.13 -7.45
CA ALA A 221 -6.76 -4.86 -8.86
C ALA A 221 -7.89 -4.10 -9.57
N VAL A 222 -9.15 -4.50 -9.35
CA VAL A 222 -10.33 -3.79 -9.88
C VAL A 222 -10.41 -2.36 -9.31
N MET A 223 -10.14 -2.17 -8.01
CA MET A 223 -10.09 -0.84 -7.40
C MET A 223 -9.04 0.05 -8.08
N LEU A 224 -7.82 -0.46 -8.31
CA LEU A 224 -6.74 0.29 -8.97
C LEU A 224 -7.09 0.66 -10.41
N VAL A 225 -7.74 -0.24 -11.15
CA VAL A 225 -8.23 0.07 -12.51
C VAL A 225 -9.30 1.16 -12.51
N SER A 226 -10.17 1.18 -11.49
CA SER A 226 -11.22 2.19 -11.36
C SER A 226 -10.64 3.60 -11.19
N VAL A 227 -9.54 3.75 -10.44
CA VAL A 227 -8.86 5.04 -10.25
C VAL A 227 -8.28 5.59 -11.54
N ARG A 228 -7.90 4.74 -12.50
CA ARG A 228 -7.40 5.16 -13.81
C ARG A 228 -8.40 6.02 -14.58
N LYS A 229 -9.70 5.83 -14.35
CA LYS A 229 -10.76 6.57 -15.03
C LYS A 229 -11.02 7.96 -14.41
N ALA A 230 -10.46 8.24 -13.23
CA ALA A 230 -10.58 9.56 -12.63
C ALA A 230 -9.85 10.61 -13.49
N PRO A 231 -10.40 11.83 -13.65
CA PRO A 231 -9.77 12.87 -14.45
C PRO A 231 -8.37 13.18 -13.96
N ASP A 232 -7.45 13.42 -14.90
CA ASP A 232 -6.09 13.85 -14.56
C ASP A 232 -6.16 15.23 -13.96
N THR A 233 -5.50 15.41 -12.82
CA THR A 233 -5.26 16.72 -12.21
C THR A 233 -4.13 17.48 -12.93
N GLU A 234 -3.65 16.98 -14.07
CA GLU A 234 -2.58 17.61 -14.87
C GLU A 234 -3.07 18.77 -15.76
N THR A 235 -4.36 19.03 -15.80
CA THR A 235 -4.94 20.07 -16.69
C THR A 235 -5.67 21.18 -15.93
N ALA A 236 -5.24 21.51 -14.70
CA ALA A 236 -5.76 22.68 -14.00
C ALA A 236 -4.65 23.60 -13.54
#